data_b3928044128922b32e08e003f21b1249
#
_entry.id   b3928044128922b32e08e003f21b1249
#
_cell.length_a   1.000
_cell.length_b   1.000
_cell.length_c   1.000
_cell.angle_alpha   90.00
_cell.angle_beta   90.00
_cell.angle_gamma   90.00
#
_symmetry.space_group_name_H-M   'P 1'
#
loop_
_entity.id
_entity.type
_entity.pdbx_description
1 polymer ?
#
loop_
_entity_poly.entity_id
_entity_poly.type
_entity_poly.pdbx_seq_one_letter_code
_entity_poly.pdbx_strand_id
1 'polypeptide(L)'
;MTHTTALRTALIAGVSFMTMAGAANAQTSAESEARIAALEAQLAALSGQIAELKAATAASPKDTRPAPGATTVTLSNGRPTIATSDGAFSASFRGFFQADAAIYDQRDAGPLSTDFRRGSFGDAAENERARDMSDGVNIRRARIGMEGKVFSVFDYNMVYDFGGSGVEEAGRVSSAWLQYSGYPVKVRVGFFPAPTSLEDASSFTGSLFVERASVAETVRGLAGGDGRASIGLTASGERWNLAATVTGNTVTTLTYDEQLGFVGRAAYVPFKGKDWMIHVGANANLIIDPAASGPDVALAGGAVTNVRLRDRPELRVDGARLIDTGNIDADGVTALGLELGGQIKNVYAQGEYFNIDVERRNSTLSDPKFDGWYVQAGWTLTGEPRRYNTATAGFDNPRPAKPFNPKKAQWGAVELAARYSTFDLNHLAGGPGNPTLPGAIRGGEQNIVSLGVNWYLNSVVMVSGAYRNVEVRRLSPGGTAFGAATPAAGAQVGQDLDIWSLRTQYVF
;
A
#
# COMPACT_ATOMS: atom_id res chain seq x y z
N MET A 1 37.82 -5.23 -29.95
CA MET A 1 36.83 -4.85 -30.99
C MET A 1 36.42 -6.06 -31.83
N THR A 2 36.02 -7.21 -31.26
CA THR A 2 35.65 -8.41 -32.04
C THR A 2 34.52 -9.26 -31.41
N HIS A 3 33.81 -8.73 -30.42
CA HIS A 3 32.70 -9.48 -29.80
C HIS A 3 31.29 -8.90 -30.02
N THR A 4 31.18 -7.77 -30.72
CA THR A 4 29.88 -7.11 -30.97
C THR A 4 29.18 -7.53 -32.27
N THR A 5 29.86 -8.27 -33.15
CA THR A 5 29.31 -8.66 -34.45
C THR A 5 28.52 -9.99 -34.38
N ALA A 6 28.85 -10.88 -33.45
CA ALA A 6 28.20 -12.19 -33.35
C ALA A 6 26.76 -12.10 -32.72
N LEU A 7 26.50 -11.12 -31.89
CA LEU A 7 25.16 -10.96 -31.26
C LEU A 7 24.12 -10.34 -32.20
N ARG A 8 24.54 -9.57 -33.21
CA ARG A 8 23.61 -8.97 -34.17
C ARG A 8 23.10 -9.94 -35.23
N THR A 9 23.84 -11.00 -35.52
CA THR A 9 23.43 -11.99 -36.54
C THR A 9 22.42 -13.01 -35.98
N ALA A 10 22.42 -13.25 -34.66
CA ALA A 10 21.49 -14.18 -34.05
C ALA A 10 20.06 -13.56 -33.85
N LEU A 11 19.94 -12.23 -33.79
CA LEU A 11 18.63 -11.57 -33.61
C LEU A 11 17.84 -11.39 -34.92
N ILE A 12 18.53 -11.45 -36.08
CA ILE A 12 17.88 -11.27 -37.40
C ILE A 12 17.28 -12.59 -37.93
N ALA A 13 17.76 -13.75 -37.45
CA ALA A 13 17.24 -15.07 -37.85
C ALA A 13 15.91 -15.43 -37.16
N GLY A 14 15.51 -14.74 -36.11
CA GLY A 14 14.29 -15.02 -35.31
C GLY A 14 13.01 -14.33 -35.80
N VAL A 15 13.10 -13.37 -36.71
CA VAL A 15 11.92 -12.57 -37.13
C VAL A 15 11.32 -12.99 -38.47
N SER A 16 11.96 -13.87 -39.22
CA SER A 16 11.49 -14.31 -40.55
C SER A 16 10.51 -15.51 -40.57
N PHE A 17 9.96 -15.91 -39.42
CA PHE A 17 9.10 -17.10 -39.35
C PHE A 17 7.59 -16.79 -39.21
N MET A 18 7.15 -15.56 -39.39
CA MET A 18 5.72 -15.21 -39.17
C MET A 18 4.99 -14.59 -40.35
N THR A 19 5.43 -14.81 -41.60
CA THR A 19 4.61 -14.43 -42.76
C THR A 19 4.73 -15.45 -43.89
N MET A 20 4.11 -16.61 -43.77
CA MET A 20 3.63 -17.42 -44.90
C MET A 20 2.49 -18.36 -44.49
N ALA A 21 1.33 -17.81 -44.36
CA ALA A 21 0.09 -18.57 -44.44
C ALA A 21 -0.67 -18.09 -45.69
N GLY A 22 -0.61 -18.86 -46.75
CA GLY A 22 -1.48 -18.65 -47.91
C GLY A 22 -0.84 -19.08 -49.21
N ALA A 23 -0.85 -20.39 -49.54
CA ALA A 23 -1.09 -20.97 -50.85
C ALA A 23 -0.91 -22.48 -50.78
N ALA A 24 -2.02 -23.22 -50.75
CA ALA A 24 -2.01 -24.66 -50.92
C ALA A 24 -1.76 -24.96 -52.40
N ASN A 25 -0.53 -25.29 -52.75
CA ASN A 25 -0.19 -25.98 -53.97
C ASN A 25 0.40 -27.34 -53.61
N ALA A 26 -0.10 -28.40 -54.22
CA ALA A 26 0.36 -29.78 -54.05
C ALA A 26 1.86 -29.83 -54.41
N GLN A 27 2.72 -29.91 -53.42
CA GLN A 27 4.14 -30.17 -53.61
C GLN A 27 4.34 -31.62 -53.98
N THR A 28 5.16 -31.87 -55.00
CA THR A 28 5.54 -33.21 -55.41
C THR A 28 6.32 -33.92 -54.28
N SER A 29 6.19 -35.25 -54.13
CA SER A 29 6.84 -36.02 -53.06
C SER A 29 8.35 -35.78 -52.98
N ALA A 30 9.00 -35.55 -54.10
CA ALA A 30 10.45 -35.26 -54.20
C ALA A 30 10.86 -33.91 -53.59
N GLU A 31 10.02 -32.90 -53.69
CA GLU A 31 10.28 -31.59 -53.03
C GLU A 31 10.10 -31.66 -51.53
N SER A 32 9.15 -32.45 -51.06
CA SER A 32 8.90 -32.73 -49.63
C SER A 32 10.08 -33.50 -49.01
N GLU A 33 10.60 -34.49 -49.71
CA GLU A 33 11.78 -35.29 -49.28
C GLU A 33 13.05 -34.42 -49.22
N ALA A 34 13.28 -33.58 -50.23
CA ALA A 34 14.41 -32.65 -50.26
C ALA A 34 14.33 -31.61 -49.08
N ARG A 35 13.11 -31.20 -48.75
CA ARG A 35 12.88 -30.24 -47.62
C ARG A 35 13.04 -30.93 -46.27
N ILE A 36 12.64 -32.16 -46.12
CA ILE A 36 12.87 -32.98 -44.91
C ILE A 36 14.38 -33.20 -44.73
N ALA A 37 15.09 -33.62 -45.78
CA ALA A 37 16.55 -33.78 -45.71
C ALA A 37 17.29 -32.47 -45.33
N ALA A 38 16.85 -31.32 -45.85
CA ALA A 38 17.41 -30.04 -45.51
C ALA A 38 17.13 -29.64 -44.01
N LEU A 39 15.93 -29.97 -43.53
CA LEU A 39 15.57 -29.73 -42.11
C LEU A 39 16.33 -30.65 -41.15
N GLU A 40 16.53 -31.94 -41.55
CA GLU A 40 17.34 -32.88 -40.78
C GLU A 40 18.81 -32.46 -40.71
N ALA A 41 19.37 -31.94 -41.81
CA ALA A 41 20.72 -31.41 -41.84
C ALA A 41 20.86 -30.14 -40.93
N GLN A 42 19.85 -29.27 -40.93
CA GLN A 42 19.81 -28.11 -40.01
C GLN A 42 19.68 -28.53 -38.54
N LEU A 43 18.87 -29.54 -38.25
CA LEU A 43 18.70 -30.09 -36.92
C LEU A 43 19.99 -30.75 -36.41
N ALA A 44 20.70 -31.46 -37.27
CA ALA A 44 22.02 -32.01 -36.96
C ALA A 44 23.08 -30.91 -36.70
N ALA A 45 23.09 -29.85 -37.49
CA ALA A 45 23.97 -28.70 -37.29
C ALA A 45 23.66 -27.96 -35.98
N LEU A 46 22.39 -27.71 -35.67
CA LEU A 46 21.95 -27.11 -34.42
C LEU A 46 22.29 -27.98 -33.20
N SER A 47 22.10 -29.30 -33.29
CA SER A 47 22.48 -30.23 -32.23
C SER A 47 23.97 -30.25 -31.97
N GLY A 48 24.79 -30.15 -33.04
CA GLY A 48 26.24 -29.98 -32.95
C GLY A 48 26.63 -28.67 -32.23
N GLN A 49 26.01 -27.55 -32.58
CA GLN A 49 26.24 -26.26 -31.91
C GLN A 49 25.83 -26.28 -30.43
N ILE A 50 24.73 -26.96 -30.11
CA ILE A 50 24.29 -27.15 -28.71
C ILE A 50 25.27 -28.02 -27.93
N ALA A 51 25.79 -29.06 -28.54
CA ALA A 51 26.82 -29.93 -27.94
C ALA A 51 28.12 -29.16 -27.70
N GLU A 52 28.56 -28.34 -28.67
CA GLU A 52 29.75 -27.49 -28.57
C GLU A 52 29.59 -26.41 -27.48
N LEU A 53 28.45 -25.75 -27.42
CA LEU A 53 28.08 -24.80 -26.35
C LEU A 53 28.04 -25.48 -24.98
N LYS A 54 27.48 -26.68 -24.87
CA LYS A 54 27.49 -27.46 -23.64
C LYS A 54 28.91 -27.87 -23.23
N ALA A 55 29.73 -28.28 -24.17
CA ALA A 55 31.13 -28.62 -23.91
C ALA A 55 31.97 -27.40 -23.50
N ALA A 56 31.78 -26.27 -24.16
CA ALA A 56 32.39 -24.99 -23.79
C ALA A 56 31.94 -24.51 -22.38
N THR A 57 30.66 -24.70 -22.03
CA THR A 57 30.15 -24.39 -20.71
C THR A 57 30.64 -25.37 -19.63
N ALA A 58 30.86 -26.64 -19.99
CA ALA A 58 31.39 -27.66 -19.06
C ALA A 58 32.92 -27.56 -18.89
N ALA A 59 33.63 -27.02 -19.86
CA ALA A 59 35.08 -26.78 -19.82
C ALA A 59 35.46 -25.47 -19.10
N SER A 60 34.49 -24.62 -18.77
CA SER A 60 34.75 -23.47 -17.92
C SER A 60 35.04 -23.95 -16.47
N PRO A 61 36.17 -23.55 -15.89
CA PRO A 61 36.54 -23.96 -14.54
C PRO A 61 35.44 -23.56 -13.56
N LYS A 62 35.05 -24.46 -12.67
CA LYS A 62 34.03 -24.24 -11.61
C LYS A 62 34.44 -23.21 -10.54
N ASP A 63 35.47 -22.43 -10.78
CA ASP A 63 36.04 -21.49 -9.81
C ASP A 63 36.39 -20.16 -10.48
N THR A 64 35.39 -19.50 -11.06
CA THR A 64 35.55 -18.10 -11.44
C THR A 64 34.64 -17.25 -10.55
N ARG A 65 35.23 -16.71 -9.48
CA ARG A 65 34.75 -15.42 -8.98
C ARG A 65 34.65 -14.50 -10.20
N PRO A 66 33.47 -13.92 -10.47
CA PRO A 66 33.34 -12.96 -11.56
C PRO A 66 34.46 -11.92 -11.42
N ALA A 67 35.11 -11.55 -12.54
CA ALA A 67 36.11 -10.50 -12.53
C ALA A 67 35.53 -9.24 -11.83
N PRO A 68 36.34 -8.45 -11.11
CA PRO A 68 35.87 -7.20 -10.52
C PRO A 68 35.16 -6.36 -11.59
N GLY A 69 33.90 -5.96 -11.33
CA GLY A 69 33.05 -5.26 -12.30
C GLY A 69 32.25 -6.16 -13.26
N ALA A 70 32.36 -7.49 -13.20
CA ALA A 70 31.52 -8.38 -13.99
C ALA A 70 30.04 -8.23 -13.53
N THR A 71 29.12 -8.12 -14.49
CA THR A 71 27.71 -7.97 -14.23
C THR A 71 27.03 -9.34 -14.16
N THR A 72 26.24 -9.56 -13.12
CA THR A 72 25.39 -10.75 -12.96
C THR A 72 23.93 -10.38 -13.11
N VAL A 73 23.16 -11.26 -13.72
CA VAL A 73 21.69 -11.16 -13.79
C VAL A 73 21.11 -12.32 -13.02
N THR A 74 20.27 -12.03 -12.05
CA THR A 74 19.57 -13.04 -11.25
C THR A 74 18.07 -12.85 -11.34
N LEU A 75 17.32 -13.94 -11.18
CA LEU A 75 15.86 -13.92 -11.10
C LEU A 75 15.46 -14.62 -9.78
N SER A 76 15.01 -13.84 -8.82
CA SER A 76 14.54 -14.36 -7.52
C SER A 76 13.08 -14.00 -7.29
N ASN A 77 12.22 -14.98 -7.07
CA ASN A 77 10.79 -14.79 -6.90
C ASN A 77 10.12 -13.96 -8.03
N GLY A 78 10.53 -14.20 -9.29
CA GLY A 78 10.05 -13.44 -10.45
C GLY A 78 10.66 -12.04 -10.58
N ARG A 79 11.57 -11.63 -9.70
CA ARG A 79 12.18 -10.30 -9.66
C ARG A 79 13.55 -10.30 -10.33
N PRO A 80 13.70 -9.66 -11.50
CA PRO A 80 14.99 -9.50 -12.16
C PRO A 80 15.88 -8.52 -11.39
N THR A 81 17.13 -8.92 -11.16
CA THR A 81 18.15 -8.07 -10.54
C THR A 81 19.42 -8.14 -11.35
N ILE A 82 19.96 -6.98 -11.70
CA ILE A 82 21.26 -6.79 -12.32
C ILE A 82 22.19 -6.25 -11.24
N ALA A 83 23.37 -6.87 -11.07
CA ALA A 83 24.31 -6.41 -10.05
C ALA A 83 25.75 -6.60 -10.52
N THR A 84 26.67 -5.74 -10.07
CA THR A 84 28.10 -5.97 -10.21
C THR A 84 28.57 -7.03 -9.22
N SER A 85 29.59 -7.78 -9.56
CA SER A 85 30.12 -8.89 -8.75
C SER A 85 30.68 -8.45 -7.41
N ASP A 86 31.11 -7.19 -7.30
CA ASP A 86 31.59 -6.55 -6.06
C ASP A 86 30.45 -6.01 -5.19
N GLY A 87 29.20 -6.05 -5.68
CA GLY A 87 28.03 -5.53 -4.99
C GLY A 87 27.97 -3.99 -4.92
N ALA A 88 28.85 -3.29 -5.61
CA ALA A 88 28.89 -1.82 -5.58
C ALA A 88 27.68 -1.19 -6.28
N PHE A 89 27.18 -1.84 -7.33
CA PHE A 89 26.01 -1.38 -8.08
C PHE A 89 25.00 -2.50 -8.24
N SER A 90 23.74 -2.18 -8.06
CA SER A 90 22.65 -3.09 -8.37
C SER A 90 21.41 -2.35 -8.81
N ALA A 91 20.59 -3.01 -9.64
CA ALA A 91 19.27 -2.55 -10.04
C ALA A 91 18.32 -3.75 -10.05
N SER A 92 17.25 -3.67 -9.26
CA SER A 92 16.19 -4.66 -9.18
C SER A 92 14.88 -4.04 -9.64
N PHE A 93 14.21 -4.68 -10.58
CA PHE A 93 12.86 -4.26 -10.98
C PHE A 93 11.85 -4.67 -9.92
N ARG A 94 10.85 -3.84 -9.72
CA ARG A 94 9.71 -4.10 -8.83
C ARG A 94 8.43 -3.95 -9.60
N GLY A 95 7.56 -4.93 -9.48
CA GLY A 95 6.20 -4.88 -9.96
C GLY A 95 5.23 -5.19 -8.84
N PHE A 96 4.13 -4.46 -8.81
CA PHE A 96 3.11 -4.62 -7.81
C PHE A 96 1.74 -4.35 -8.39
N PHE A 97 0.84 -5.32 -8.33
CA PHE A 97 -0.51 -5.21 -8.84
C PHE A 97 -1.51 -5.69 -7.78
N GLN A 98 -2.54 -4.90 -7.55
CA GLN A 98 -3.70 -5.25 -6.72
C GLN A 98 -4.97 -4.87 -7.45
N ALA A 99 -5.87 -5.84 -7.62
CA ALA A 99 -7.23 -5.64 -8.08
C ALA A 99 -8.20 -6.04 -6.98
N ASP A 100 -9.16 -5.18 -6.70
CA ASP A 100 -10.20 -5.36 -5.70
C ASP A 100 -11.55 -5.47 -6.35
N ALA A 101 -12.40 -6.33 -5.79
CA ALA A 101 -13.83 -6.39 -6.07
C ALA A 101 -14.59 -6.29 -4.74
N ALA A 102 -15.75 -5.64 -4.76
CA ALA A 102 -16.59 -5.54 -3.57
C ALA A 102 -18.08 -5.51 -3.91
N ILE A 103 -18.86 -5.96 -2.94
CA ILE A 103 -20.31 -5.82 -2.86
C ILE A 103 -20.61 -5.13 -1.55
N TYR A 104 -21.44 -4.08 -1.58
CA TYR A 104 -21.88 -3.30 -0.43
C TYR A 104 -23.37 -3.51 -0.22
N ASP A 105 -23.73 -4.08 0.92
CA ASP A 105 -25.12 -4.27 1.33
C ASP A 105 -25.45 -3.28 2.45
N GLN A 106 -25.99 -2.11 2.08
CA GLN A 106 -26.40 -1.07 3.01
C GLN A 106 -27.81 -1.33 3.54
N ARG A 107 -27.95 -1.23 4.86
CA ARG A 107 -29.26 -1.27 5.48
C ARG A 107 -30.02 0.00 5.17
N ASP A 108 -31.35 -0.11 5.06
CA ASP A 108 -32.20 1.06 4.86
C ASP A 108 -32.04 2.01 6.06
N ALA A 109 -31.49 3.15 5.78
CA ALA A 109 -31.15 4.13 6.80
C ALA A 109 -32.33 5.07 7.16
N GLY A 110 -33.52 4.79 6.64
CA GLY A 110 -34.73 5.56 6.91
C GLY A 110 -34.85 6.89 6.15
N PRO A 111 -35.91 7.65 6.36
CA PRO A 111 -36.29 8.79 5.52
C PRO A 111 -35.36 10.01 5.63
N LEU A 112 -34.54 10.10 6.67
CA LEU A 112 -33.61 11.22 6.89
C LEU A 112 -32.17 10.85 6.53
N SER A 113 -31.93 9.65 6.08
CA SER A 113 -30.59 9.24 5.73
C SER A 113 -30.19 9.81 4.39
N THR A 114 -28.96 10.21 4.31
CA THR A 114 -28.33 10.69 3.09
C THR A 114 -27.19 9.76 2.70
N ASP A 115 -26.97 9.66 1.43
CA ASP A 115 -25.79 9.01 0.92
C ASP A 115 -24.59 9.95 1.05
N PHE A 116 -23.66 9.66 1.95
CA PHE A 116 -22.46 10.48 2.19
C PHE A 116 -21.61 10.67 0.93
N ARG A 117 -21.64 9.72 0.04
CA ARG A 117 -20.93 9.75 -1.23
C ARG A 117 -21.39 10.91 -2.12
N ARG A 118 -22.66 11.24 -2.11
CA ARG A 118 -23.27 12.19 -3.03
C ARG A 118 -22.74 13.60 -2.90
N GLY A 119 -22.49 14.04 -1.69
CA GLY A 119 -21.86 15.33 -1.43
C GLY A 119 -20.44 15.44 -1.99
N SER A 120 -19.79 14.34 -2.26
CA SER A 120 -18.40 14.28 -2.80
C SER A 120 -18.38 14.42 -4.33
N PHE A 121 -19.41 14.00 -5.04
CA PHE A 121 -19.44 13.98 -6.51
C PHE A 121 -20.16 15.19 -7.13
N GLY A 122 -20.91 15.98 -6.36
CA GLY A 122 -21.57 17.17 -6.85
C GLY A 122 -22.69 16.91 -7.88
N ASP A 123 -23.14 15.68 -8.05
CA ASP A 123 -24.21 15.28 -8.95
C ASP A 123 -25.55 15.33 -8.24
N ALA A 124 -26.38 16.35 -8.59
CA ALA A 124 -27.71 16.54 -8.01
C ALA A 124 -28.64 15.35 -8.31
N ALA A 125 -28.57 14.78 -9.51
CA ALA A 125 -29.43 13.66 -9.89
C ALA A 125 -29.09 12.37 -9.11
N GLU A 126 -27.82 12.16 -8.82
CA GLU A 126 -27.37 11.09 -7.95
C GLU A 126 -27.72 11.34 -6.47
N ASN A 127 -27.61 12.59 -6.01
CA ASN A 127 -28.00 12.99 -4.67
C ASN A 127 -29.47 12.68 -4.34
N GLU A 128 -30.33 12.72 -5.36
CA GLU A 128 -31.75 12.42 -5.19
C GLU A 128 -32.08 10.93 -5.21
N ARG A 129 -31.31 10.15 -5.98
CA ARG A 129 -31.73 8.78 -6.32
C ARG A 129 -31.20 7.71 -5.42
N ALA A 130 -30.00 7.85 -4.93
CA ALA A 130 -29.38 6.68 -4.41
C ALA A 130 -28.69 6.91 -3.08
N ARG A 131 -28.79 5.92 -2.29
CA ARG A 131 -28.20 5.79 -0.98
C ARG A 131 -27.29 4.58 -0.90
N ASP A 132 -27.04 3.95 -2.04
CA ASP A 132 -26.16 2.80 -2.16
C ASP A 132 -24.73 3.18 -2.46
N MET A 133 -23.81 2.51 -1.80
CA MET A 133 -22.41 2.46 -2.21
C MET A 133 -22.28 1.57 -3.44
N SER A 134 -21.39 1.95 -4.34
CA SER A 134 -21.23 1.26 -5.62
C SER A 134 -20.48 -0.06 -5.49
N ASP A 135 -21.15 -1.14 -5.82
CA ASP A 135 -20.50 -2.40 -6.11
C ASP A 135 -19.56 -2.28 -7.30
N GLY A 136 -18.51 -3.09 -7.34
CA GLY A 136 -17.67 -3.08 -8.51
C GLY A 136 -16.28 -3.63 -8.29
N VAL A 137 -15.41 -3.24 -9.22
CA VAL A 137 -13.99 -3.61 -9.23
C VAL A 137 -13.13 -2.38 -9.48
N ASN A 138 -11.94 -2.35 -8.88
CA ASN A 138 -10.95 -1.34 -9.20
C ASN A 138 -9.52 -1.92 -9.21
N ILE A 139 -8.62 -1.22 -9.88
CA ILE A 139 -7.19 -1.47 -9.76
C ILE A 139 -6.67 -0.60 -8.60
N ARG A 140 -6.57 -1.22 -7.42
CA ARG A 140 -6.19 -0.50 -6.21
C ARG A 140 -4.77 0.04 -6.25
N ARG A 141 -3.84 -0.76 -6.81
CA ARG A 141 -2.45 -0.38 -7.05
C ARG A 141 -1.91 -1.08 -8.29
N ALA A 142 -1.20 -0.34 -9.13
CA ALA A 142 -0.44 -0.86 -10.26
C ALA A 142 0.91 -0.16 -10.29
N ARG A 143 1.87 -0.68 -9.51
CA ARG A 143 3.17 -0.04 -9.28
C ARG A 143 4.26 -0.71 -10.11
N ILE A 144 5.07 0.11 -10.76
CA ILE A 144 6.30 -0.32 -11.43
C ILE A 144 7.44 0.55 -10.91
N GLY A 145 8.58 -0.04 -10.68
CA GLY A 145 9.71 0.70 -10.18
C GLY A 145 11.03 -0.06 -10.21
N MET A 146 12.02 0.59 -9.67
CA MET A 146 13.37 0.07 -9.56
C MET A 146 13.97 0.46 -8.21
N GLU A 147 14.74 -0.44 -7.63
CA GLU A 147 15.54 -0.18 -6.44
C GLU A 147 16.90 -0.84 -6.56
N GLY A 148 17.86 -0.33 -5.82
CA GLY A 148 19.20 -0.91 -5.86
C GLY A 148 20.20 -0.16 -5.01
N LYS A 149 21.47 -0.40 -5.36
CA LYS A 149 22.63 0.23 -4.70
C LYS A 149 23.49 0.96 -5.70
N VAL A 150 24.15 2.02 -5.22
CA VAL A 150 25.24 2.70 -5.92
C VAL A 150 26.39 2.93 -4.93
N PHE A 151 27.61 2.68 -5.39
CA PHE A 151 28.83 2.79 -4.58
C PHE A 151 28.78 2.03 -3.24
N SER A 152 28.09 0.88 -3.20
CA SER A 152 27.93 -0.01 -2.03
C SER A 152 27.18 0.60 -0.84
N VAL A 153 27.23 1.90 -0.64
CA VAL A 153 26.75 2.61 0.57
C VAL A 153 25.49 3.44 0.36
N PHE A 154 25.08 3.66 -0.87
CA PHE A 154 23.83 4.34 -1.17
C PHE A 154 22.80 3.35 -1.69
N ASP A 155 21.63 3.34 -1.07
CA ASP A 155 20.44 2.65 -1.59
C ASP A 155 19.56 3.68 -2.31
N TYR A 156 18.92 3.27 -3.41
CA TYR A 156 17.96 4.11 -4.12
C TYR A 156 16.68 3.35 -4.42
N ASN A 157 15.61 4.10 -4.61
CA ASN A 157 14.31 3.56 -5.01
C ASN A 157 13.56 4.60 -5.83
N MET A 158 12.85 4.13 -6.85
CA MET A 158 11.92 4.92 -7.64
C MET A 158 10.75 4.04 -8.04
N VAL A 159 9.55 4.41 -7.61
CA VAL A 159 8.30 3.67 -7.86
C VAL A 159 7.21 4.62 -8.30
N TYR A 160 6.58 4.31 -9.43
CA TYR A 160 5.40 4.98 -9.94
C TYR A 160 4.18 4.08 -9.78
N ASP A 161 3.05 4.66 -9.35
CA ASP A 161 1.76 3.98 -9.20
C ASP A 161 0.79 4.46 -10.27
N PHE A 162 0.37 3.55 -11.14
CA PHE A 162 -0.63 3.79 -12.19
C PHE A 162 -2.05 3.43 -11.73
N GLY A 163 -2.19 2.81 -10.55
CA GLY A 163 -3.47 2.47 -9.94
C GLY A 163 -4.03 3.63 -9.14
N GLY A 164 -5.30 3.52 -8.81
CA GLY A 164 -5.97 4.51 -7.99
C GLY A 164 -7.40 4.10 -7.66
N SER A 165 -8.05 4.88 -6.83
CA SER A 165 -9.45 4.71 -6.47
C SER A 165 -10.36 5.51 -7.40
N GLY A 166 -10.42 5.11 -8.68
CA GLY A 166 -11.24 5.78 -9.67
C GLY A 166 -10.76 7.21 -9.98
N VAL A 167 -11.67 8.16 -10.02
CA VAL A 167 -11.40 9.56 -10.37
C VAL A 167 -10.62 10.34 -9.28
N GLU A 168 -10.51 9.81 -8.08
CA GLU A 168 -9.89 10.53 -6.97
C GLU A 168 -8.36 10.46 -6.97
N GLU A 169 -7.75 9.45 -7.58
CA GLU A 169 -6.31 9.22 -7.52
C GLU A 169 -5.75 8.99 -8.93
N ALA A 170 -5.15 10.02 -9.52
CA ALA A 170 -4.38 9.89 -10.74
C ALA A 170 -3.06 9.13 -10.49
N GLY A 171 -2.44 8.65 -11.57
CA GLY A 171 -1.10 8.06 -11.48
C GLY A 171 -0.10 9.02 -10.85
N ARG A 172 0.75 8.51 -9.94
CA ARG A 172 1.66 9.34 -9.13
C ARG A 172 2.97 8.65 -8.81
N VAL A 173 3.98 9.45 -8.47
CA VAL A 173 5.19 8.96 -7.84
C VAL A 173 4.84 8.45 -6.43
N SER A 174 4.95 7.15 -6.22
CA SER A 174 4.72 6.54 -4.91
C SER A 174 5.93 6.72 -4.00
N SER A 175 7.14 6.60 -4.56
CA SER A 175 8.39 6.88 -3.86
C SER A 175 9.51 7.17 -4.87
N ALA A 176 10.42 8.09 -4.49
CA ALA A 176 11.68 8.37 -5.20
C ALA A 176 12.67 8.92 -4.17
N TRP A 177 13.65 8.11 -3.76
CA TRP A 177 14.55 8.49 -2.70
C TRP A 177 15.96 7.92 -2.86
N LEU A 178 16.91 8.58 -2.20
CA LEU A 178 18.28 8.13 -1.98
C LEU A 178 18.52 7.97 -0.47
N GLN A 179 19.21 6.90 -0.07
CA GLN A 179 19.54 6.62 1.31
C GLN A 179 21.02 6.32 1.46
N TYR A 180 21.67 6.99 2.38
CA TYR A 180 23.00 6.63 2.82
C TYR A 180 22.93 5.56 3.91
N SER A 181 23.58 4.44 3.69
CA SER A 181 23.56 3.25 4.57
C SER A 181 24.95 2.84 5.06
N GLY A 182 25.93 3.73 4.96
CA GLY A 182 27.32 3.48 5.37
C GLY A 182 27.57 3.54 6.89
N TYR A 183 26.60 4.01 7.66
CA TYR A 183 26.61 4.04 9.13
C TYR A 183 25.44 3.26 9.73
N PRO A 184 25.48 2.93 11.04
CA PRO A 184 24.34 2.33 11.73
C PRO A 184 23.05 3.17 11.64
N VAL A 185 23.19 4.50 11.62
CA VAL A 185 22.09 5.43 11.35
C VAL A 185 22.02 5.68 9.84
N LYS A 186 20.93 5.30 9.22
CA LYS A 186 20.65 5.52 7.82
C LYS A 186 20.00 6.88 7.64
N VAL A 187 20.45 7.63 6.63
CA VAL A 187 19.88 8.93 6.24
C VAL A 187 19.21 8.78 4.90
N ARG A 188 17.91 9.09 4.83
CA ARG A 188 17.12 9.02 3.60
C ARG A 188 16.60 10.40 3.23
N VAL A 189 16.69 10.75 1.94
CA VAL A 189 16.17 12.01 1.38
C VAL A 189 15.38 11.72 0.12
N GLY A 190 14.31 12.46 -0.10
CA GLY A 190 13.47 12.37 -1.29
C GLY A 190 12.01 12.20 -0.97
N PHE A 191 11.28 11.47 -1.79
CA PHE A 191 9.84 11.25 -1.66
C PHE A 191 9.59 9.82 -1.18
N PHE A 192 9.17 9.67 0.07
CA PHE A 192 8.93 8.35 0.66
C PHE A 192 7.92 8.42 1.81
N PRO A 193 7.19 7.33 2.10
CA PRO A 193 6.36 7.26 3.29
C PRO A 193 7.24 7.21 4.54
N ALA A 194 7.00 8.12 5.49
CA ALA A 194 7.63 8.05 6.79
C ALA A 194 7.10 6.84 7.57
N PRO A 195 7.91 6.15 8.40
CA PRO A 195 7.45 5.04 9.22
C PRO A 195 6.56 5.55 10.36
N THR A 196 5.25 5.45 10.19
CA THR A 196 4.23 6.05 11.06
C THR A 196 3.83 5.19 12.23
N SER A 197 3.62 3.87 12.05
CA SER A 197 3.04 3.00 13.07
C SER A 197 3.35 1.53 12.80
N LEU A 198 2.90 0.62 13.67
CA LEU A 198 3.11 -0.81 13.51
C LEU A 198 2.40 -1.35 12.26
N GLU A 199 1.16 -0.94 12.01
CA GLU A 199 0.45 -1.39 10.81
C GLU A 199 1.07 -0.84 9.53
N ASP A 200 1.58 0.39 9.55
CA ASP A 200 2.29 0.98 8.41
C ASP A 200 3.69 0.38 8.18
N ALA A 201 4.37 -0.04 9.25
CA ALA A 201 5.65 -0.74 9.20
C ALA A 201 5.55 -2.14 8.61
N SER A 202 4.40 -2.77 8.74
CA SER A 202 4.04 -3.98 8.00
C SER A 202 3.88 -3.61 6.53
N SER A 203 4.57 -4.33 5.66
CA SER A 203 4.41 -4.11 4.21
C SER A 203 2.93 -4.20 3.83
N PHE A 204 2.42 -3.27 3.02
CA PHE A 204 1.06 -3.36 2.48
C PHE A 204 0.82 -4.61 1.61
N THR A 205 1.88 -5.34 1.24
CA THR A 205 1.80 -6.67 0.63
C THR A 205 1.62 -7.76 1.67
N GLY A 206 1.93 -7.46 2.93
CA GLY A 206 1.84 -8.36 4.07
C GLY A 206 0.77 -7.97 5.08
N SER A 207 -0.03 -6.93 4.82
CA SER A 207 -1.15 -6.56 5.67
C SER A 207 -2.13 -7.72 5.84
N LEU A 208 -2.71 -7.83 7.03
CA LEU A 208 -3.67 -8.89 7.32
C LEU A 208 -4.99 -8.71 6.56
N PHE A 209 -5.40 -7.46 6.37
CA PHE A 209 -6.56 -7.06 5.58
C PHE A 209 -6.14 -6.21 4.37
N VAL A 210 -7.04 -6.08 3.41
CA VAL A 210 -6.80 -5.37 2.14
C VAL A 210 -6.48 -3.89 2.30
N GLU A 211 -7.03 -3.25 3.35
CA GLU A 211 -6.69 -1.88 3.76
C GLU A 211 -6.36 -1.85 5.26
N ARG A 212 -5.69 -0.79 5.71
CA ARG A 212 -5.39 -0.53 7.12
C ARG A 212 -6.67 -0.23 7.89
N ALA A 213 -6.58 -0.34 9.21
CA ALA A 213 -7.61 0.19 10.10
C ALA A 213 -7.78 1.69 9.89
N SER A 214 -9.01 2.17 9.92
CA SER A 214 -9.41 3.54 9.57
C SER A 214 -8.61 4.59 10.35
N VAL A 215 -8.43 4.42 11.65
CA VAL A 215 -7.62 5.33 12.46
C VAL A 215 -6.14 5.34 12.05
N ALA A 216 -5.56 4.17 11.78
CA ALA A 216 -4.15 4.04 11.39
C ALA A 216 -3.89 4.68 10.01
N GLU A 217 -4.82 4.51 9.03
CA GLU A 217 -4.71 5.15 7.72
C GLU A 217 -4.86 6.68 7.83
N THR A 218 -5.78 7.18 8.67
CA THR A 218 -5.97 8.61 8.91
C THR A 218 -4.72 9.23 9.55
N VAL A 219 -4.19 8.65 10.63
CA VAL A 219 -2.96 9.14 11.29
C VAL A 219 -1.77 9.10 10.33
N ARG A 220 -1.63 8.02 9.56
CA ARG A 220 -0.62 7.93 8.51
C ARG A 220 -0.74 9.07 7.50
N GLY A 221 -1.94 9.49 7.16
CA GLY A 221 -2.23 10.59 6.24
C GLY A 221 -1.83 11.97 6.73
N LEU A 222 -1.68 12.19 8.03
CA LEU A 222 -1.39 13.50 8.62
C LEU A 222 -0.04 14.05 8.17
N ALA A 223 1.03 13.39 8.58
CA ALA A 223 2.40 13.81 8.27
C ALA A 223 3.22 12.75 7.52
N GLY A 224 2.73 11.51 7.45
CA GLY A 224 3.32 10.42 6.69
C GLY A 224 2.69 10.25 5.30
N GLY A 225 2.64 9.02 4.81
CA GLY A 225 1.98 8.68 3.55
C GLY A 225 2.91 8.59 2.34
N ASP A 226 2.36 8.10 1.22
CA ASP A 226 3.13 7.89 -0.01
C ASP A 226 3.45 9.22 -0.70
N GLY A 227 4.65 9.29 -1.32
CA GLY A 227 5.04 10.42 -2.18
C GLY A 227 5.25 11.75 -1.46
N ARG A 228 5.50 11.76 -0.15
CA ARG A 228 5.82 12.98 0.60
C ARG A 228 7.30 13.34 0.49
N ALA A 229 7.58 14.64 0.29
CA ALA A 229 8.92 15.19 0.44
C ALA A 229 9.40 14.97 1.87
N SER A 230 10.56 14.34 2.06
CA SER A 230 10.96 13.88 3.39
C SER A 230 12.48 13.81 3.56
N ILE A 231 12.93 14.07 4.78
CA ILE A 231 14.27 13.76 5.25
C ILE A 231 14.13 12.90 6.51
N GLY A 232 14.64 11.67 6.47
CA GLY A 232 14.46 10.70 7.54
C GLY A 232 15.75 10.09 8.03
N LEU A 233 15.78 9.82 9.33
CA LEU A 233 16.81 9.06 10.02
C LEU A 233 16.20 7.75 10.51
N THR A 234 16.91 6.63 10.31
CA THR A 234 16.49 5.33 10.82
C THR A 234 17.68 4.59 11.40
N ALA A 235 17.48 3.99 12.55
CA ALA A 235 18.45 3.08 13.15
C ALA A 235 17.70 1.85 13.70
N SER A 236 18.30 0.67 13.58
CA SER A 236 17.70 -0.56 14.07
C SER A 236 18.76 -1.54 14.56
N GLY A 237 18.38 -2.37 15.51
CA GLY A 237 19.16 -3.49 16.01
C GLY A 237 18.33 -4.78 15.97
N GLU A 238 18.80 -5.81 16.65
CA GLU A 238 18.11 -7.11 16.69
C GLU A 238 16.71 -7.04 17.33
N ARG A 239 16.51 -6.09 18.25
CA ARG A 239 15.30 -5.97 19.06
C ARG A 239 14.69 -4.58 19.10
N TRP A 240 15.23 -3.60 18.40
CA TRP A 240 14.74 -2.23 18.44
C TRP A 240 14.82 -1.55 17.07
N ASN A 241 13.95 -0.59 16.89
CA ASN A 241 13.93 0.30 15.74
C ASN A 241 13.59 1.73 16.21
N LEU A 242 14.32 2.70 15.70
CA LEU A 242 14.07 4.11 15.91
C LEU A 242 14.01 4.80 14.55
N ALA A 243 13.03 5.64 14.36
CA ALA A 243 12.86 6.45 13.16
C ALA A 243 12.41 7.86 13.51
N ALA A 244 12.96 8.85 12.80
CA ALA A 244 12.56 10.26 12.89
C ALA A 244 12.60 10.85 11.47
N THR A 245 11.52 11.48 11.05
CA THR A 245 11.37 12.00 9.69
C THR A 245 10.71 13.37 9.73
N VAL A 246 11.32 14.35 9.12
CA VAL A 246 10.69 15.63 8.78
C VAL A 246 10.06 15.47 7.41
N THR A 247 8.81 15.90 7.27
CA THR A 247 8.01 15.70 6.06
C THR A 247 7.45 17.03 5.57
N GLY A 248 7.43 17.20 4.27
CA GLY A 248 6.71 18.25 3.57
C GLY A 248 5.39 17.77 3.02
N ASN A 249 4.93 18.38 1.94
CA ASN A 249 3.72 18.01 1.24
C ASN A 249 3.93 16.81 0.28
N THR A 250 2.85 16.31 -0.30
CA THR A 250 2.91 15.30 -1.36
C THR A 250 3.33 15.93 -2.66
N VAL A 251 4.18 15.24 -3.44
CA VAL A 251 4.76 15.77 -4.69
C VAL A 251 3.77 16.17 -5.77
N THR A 252 2.54 15.69 -5.69
CA THR A 252 1.48 15.98 -6.66
C THR A 252 0.49 17.02 -6.20
N THR A 253 0.68 17.58 -4.98
CA THR A 253 -0.20 18.59 -4.42
C THR A 253 0.43 19.96 -4.60
N LEU A 254 -0.25 20.84 -5.33
CA LEU A 254 0.13 22.25 -5.42
C LEU A 254 -0.53 23.00 -4.26
N THR A 255 0.28 23.64 -3.42
CA THR A 255 -0.15 24.48 -2.31
C THR A 255 0.57 25.81 -2.36
N TYR A 256 0.04 26.84 -1.68
CA TYR A 256 0.70 28.15 -1.59
C TYR A 256 1.85 28.09 -0.61
N ASP A 257 1.59 27.61 0.62
CA ASP A 257 2.62 27.21 1.58
C ASP A 257 2.50 25.72 1.83
N GLU A 258 3.66 25.05 1.88
CA GLU A 258 3.70 23.61 2.06
C GLU A 258 3.57 23.24 3.53
N GLN A 259 2.94 22.10 3.79
CA GLN A 259 2.92 21.54 5.14
C GLN A 259 4.32 21.21 5.63
N LEU A 260 4.60 21.55 6.90
CA LEU A 260 5.71 21.01 7.65
C LEU A 260 5.20 19.98 8.67
N GLY A 261 5.69 18.76 8.58
CA GLY A 261 5.33 17.68 9.49
C GLY A 261 6.54 17.00 10.12
N PHE A 262 6.27 16.23 11.15
CA PHE A 262 7.24 15.35 11.79
C PHE A 262 6.59 14.00 12.09
N VAL A 263 7.35 12.93 11.83
CA VAL A 263 6.97 11.56 12.19
C VAL A 263 8.10 10.94 12.98
N GLY A 264 7.81 10.52 14.20
CA GLY A 264 8.71 9.79 15.07
C GLY A 264 8.14 8.42 15.44
N ARG A 265 8.97 7.39 15.48
CA ARG A 265 8.58 6.05 15.92
C ARG A 265 9.71 5.37 16.68
N ALA A 266 9.36 4.74 17.80
CA ALA A 266 10.26 3.91 18.59
C ALA A 266 9.57 2.56 18.84
N ALA A 267 10.26 1.47 18.53
CA ALA A 267 9.75 0.12 18.72
C ALA A 267 10.79 -0.80 19.34
N TYR A 268 10.33 -1.74 20.18
CA TYR A 268 11.18 -2.64 20.91
C TYR A 268 10.53 -4.03 21.05
N VAL A 269 11.38 -5.07 21.07
CA VAL A 269 11.00 -6.47 21.32
C VAL A 269 11.52 -6.86 22.69
N PRO A 270 10.76 -6.61 23.79
CA PRO A 270 11.21 -6.88 25.15
C PRO A 270 11.44 -8.37 25.40
N PHE A 271 10.59 -9.20 24.81
CA PHE A 271 10.62 -10.64 25.02
C PHE A 271 10.62 -11.38 23.68
N LYS A 272 11.55 -12.33 23.54
CA LYS A 272 11.69 -13.16 22.35
C LYS A 272 12.20 -14.54 22.71
N GLY A 273 11.42 -15.55 22.40
CA GLY A 273 11.78 -16.97 22.52
C GLY A 273 12.04 -17.59 21.13
N LYS A 274 12.12 -18.90 21.07
CA LYS A 274 12.34 -19.63 19.82
C LYS A 274 11.19 -19.44 18.84
N ASP A 275 9.96 -19.57 19.33
CA ASP A 275 8.75 -19.59 18.51
C ASP A 275 7.73 -18.49 18.91
N TRP A 276 8.15 -17.50 19.67
CA TRP A 276 7.29 -16.42 20.14
C TRP A 276 8.06 -15.13 20.36
N MET A 277 7.34 -14.02 20.29
CA MET A 277 7.86 -12.70 20.59
C MET A 277 6.74 -11.74 20.98
N ILE A 278 7.13 -10.68 21.70
CA ILE A 278 6.27 -9.53 22.01
C ILE A 278 6.95 -8.27 21.48
N HIS A 279 6.17 -7.46 20.82
CA HIS A 279 6.54 -6.13 20.31
C HIS A 279 5.77 -5.07 21.09
N VAL A 280 6.46 -4.00 21.45
CA VAL A 280 5.89 -2.76 21.99
C VAL A 280 6.45 -1.58 21.23
N GLY A 281 5.66 -0.52 21.06
CA GLY A 281 6.11 0.69 20.38
C GLY A 281 5.27 1.90 20.73
N ALA A 282 5.80 3.05 20.33
CA ALA A 282 5.12 4.33 20.39
C ALA A 282 5.50 5.16 19.17
N ASN A 283 4.56 5.99 18.74
CA ASN A 283 4.75 6.86 17.59
C ASN A 283 4.12 8.24 17.81
N ALA A 284 4.62 9.21 17.07
CA ALA A 284 4.11 10.58 17.03
C ALA A 284 4.04 11.04 15.57
N ASN A 285 2.90 11.58 15.17
CA ASN A 285 2.67 12.20 13.88
C ASN A 285 2.19 13.61 14.10
N LEU A 286 3.01 14.59 13.72
CA LEU A 286 2.76 15.99 13.97
C LEU A 286 2.63 16.75 12.65
N ILE A 287 1.61 17.57 12.54
CA ILE A 287 1.58 18.67 11.59
C ILE A 287 2.00 19.91 12.39
N ILE A 288 3.21 20.40 12.13
CA ILE A 288 3.79 21.55 12.83
C ILE A 288 3.27 22.84 12.20
N ASP A 289 3.14 22.83 10.87
CA ASP A 289 2.64 23.95 10.07
C ASP A 289 1.74 23.34 8.96
N PRO A 290 0.43 23.53 9.04
CA PRO A 290 -0.49 23.02 8.02
C PRO A 290 -0.36 23.79 6.71
N ALA A 291 -0.60 23.09 5.58
CA ALA A 291 -0.55 23.71 4.25
C ALA A 291 -1.61 24.81 4.07
N ALA A 292 -1.21 25.94 3.51
CA ALA A 292 -2.12 27.05 3.20
C ALA A 292 -3.02 26.74 2.00
N SER A 293 -4.27 27.16 2.06
CA SER A 293 -5.27 26.99 1.00
C SER A 293 -5.34 28.16 0.01
N GLY A 294 -4.56 29.21 0.23
CA GLY A 294 -4.52 30.39 -0.63
C GLY A 294 -3.34 31.30 -0.30
N PRO A 295 -3.09 32.36 -1.09
CA PRO A 295 -2.00 33.30 -0.82
C PRO A 295 -2.33 34.18 0.38
N ASP A 296 -1.37 34.38 1.27
CA ASP A 296 -1.51 35.16 2.49
C ASP A 296 -2.00 36.60 2.29
N VAL A 297 -1.62 37.17 1.15
CA VAL A 297 -1.96 38.56 0.82
C VAL A 297 -3.39 38.77 0.34
N ALA A 298 -4.13 37.71 0.06
CA ALA A 298 -5.47 37.80 -0.54
C ALA A 298 -6.62 37.90 0.46
N LEU A 299 -6.37 37.61 1.73
CA LEU A 299 -7.42 37.48 2.75
C LEU A 299 -7.14 38.35 3.96
N ALA A 300 -8.13 39.12 4.39
CA ALA A 300 -8.09 39.81 5.70
C ALA A 300 -8.08 38.72 6.79
N GLY A 301 -6.91 38.49 7.39
CA GLY A 301 -6.72 37.46 8.42
C GLY A 301 -5.82 36.28 7.99
N GLY A 302 -5.19 36.37 6.80
CA GLY A 302 -4.27 35.36 6.27
C GLY A 302 -4.94 34.20 5.53
N ALA A 303 -4.16 33.31 4.95
CA ALA A 303 -4.63 32.12 4.31
C ALA A 303 -5.21 31.11 5.34
N VAL A 304 -6.24 30.39 4.93
CA VAL A 304 -6.87 29.34 5.78
C VAL A 304 -6.05 28.06 5.69
N THR A 305 -5.67 27.54 6.84
CA THR A 305 -4.92 26.28 6.97
C THR A 305 -5.84 25.15 7.40
N ASN A 306 -6.45 24.47 6.42
CA ASN A 306 -7.46 23.48 6.69
C ASN A 306 -6.87 22.10 6.97
N VAL A 307 -7.21 21.53 8.12
CA VAL A 307 -7.04 20.12 8.42
C VAL A 307 -8.40 19.42 8.36
N ARG A 308 -8.45 18.22 7.78
CA ARG A 308 -9.66 17.43 7.66
C ARG A 308 -9.35 15.95 7.90
N LEU A 309 -9.99 15.38 8.91
CA LEU A 309 -9.89 13.96 9.24
C LEU A 309 -11.10 13.25 8.65
N ARG A 310 -10.87 12.22 7.86
CA ARG A 310 -11.95 11.46 7.22
C ARG A 310 -11.44 10.13 6.68
N ASP A 311 -12.27 9.11 6.74
CA ASP A 311 -11.90 7.82 6.14
C ASP A 311 -13.10 7.04 5.61
N ARG A 312 -12.77 5.98 4.86
CA ARG A 312 -13.65 5.00 4.26
C ARG A 312 -13.84 3.82 5.21
N PRO A 313 -14.79 2.90 4.95
CA PRO A 313 -14.98 1.69 5.76
C PRO A 313 -13.93 0.60 5.43
N GLU A 314 -12.64 0.94 5.52
CA GLU A 314 -11.48 0.06 5.29
C GLU A 314 -11.50 -0.67 3.94
N LEU A 315 -12.08 -0.04 2.92
CA LEU A 315 -12.09 -0.50 1.54
C LEU A 315 -12.22 0.70 0.60
N ARG A 316 -11.67 0.56 -0.62
CA ARG A 316 -11.60 1.67 -1.59
C ARG A 316 -12.19 1.32 -2.96
N VAL A 317 -13.10 0.36 -3.06
CA VAL A 317 -13.83 0.10 -4.30
C VAL A 317 -14.85 1.21 -4.53
N ASP A 318 -15.64 1.56 -3.51
CA ASP A 318 -16.35 2.84 -3.47
C ASP A 318 -15.48 3.90 -2.77
N GLY A 319 -15.52 5.14 -3.28
CA GLY A 319 -14.74 6.27 -2.77
C GLY A 319 -15.33 6.95 -1.54
N ALA A 320 -16.55 6.60 -1.11
CA ALA A 320 -17.27 7.26 -0.02
C ALA A 320 -16.51 7.21 1.30
N ARG A 321 -16.46 8.35 1.99
CA ARG A 321 -15.92 8.51 3.33
C ARG A 321 -17.08 8.72 4.30
N LEU A 322 -17.33 7.72 5.14
CA LEU A 322 -18.53 7.69 5.99
C LEU A 322 -18.35 8.55 7.25
N ILE A 323 -17.12 8.69 7.72
CA ILE A 323 -16.75 9.60 8.81
C ILE A 323 -15.92 10.74 8.27
N ASP A 324 -16.18 11.98 8.73
CA ASP A 324 -15.56 13.18 8.18
C ASP A 324 -15.81 14.39 9.11
N THR A 325 -14.73 14.99 9.62
CA THR A 325 -14.81 16.20 10.48
C THR A 325 -15.28 17.44 9.74
N GLY A 326 -15.22 17.45 8.40
CA GLY A 326 -15.18 18.70 7.65
C GLY A 326 -13.83 19.40 7.83
N ASN A 327 -13.69 20.58 7.27
CA ASN A 327 -12.49 21.39 7.39
C ASN A 327 -12.41 22.05 8.77
N ILE A 328 -11.27 21.95 9.42
CA ILE A 328 -10.93 22.61 10.68
C ILE A 328 -9.79 23.58 10.37
N ASP A 329 -9.99 24.87 10.62
CA ASP A 329 -8.92 25.87 10.52
C ASP A 329 -7.99 25.66 11.71
N ALA A 330 -6.74 25.23 11.44
CA ALA A 330 -5.83 24.71 12.45
C ALA A 330 -4.43 25.32 12.33
N ASP A 331 -3.78 25.55 13.48
CA ASP A 331 -2.36 25.88 13.58
C ASP A 331 -1.48 24.63 13.61
N GLY A 332 -2.02 23.49 14.05
CA GLY A 332 -1.26 22.26 14.13
C GLY A 332 -2.11 21.04 14.45
N VAL A 333 -1.49 19.86 14.34
CA VAL A 333 -2.09 18.59 14.76
C VAL A 333 -1.04 17.74 15.46
N THR A 334 -1.42 17.14 16.58
CA THR A 334 -0.62 16.15 17.29
C THR A 334 -1.37 14.83 17.36
N ALA A 335 -0.81 13.79 16.74
CA ALA A 335 -1.32 12.43 16.89
C ALA A 335 -0.25 11.55 17.56
N LEU A 336 -0.62 10.97 18.69
CA LEU A 336 0.23 10.05 19.46
C LEU A 336 -0.35 8.65 19.41
N GLY A 337 0.51 7.65 19.18
CA GLY A 337 0.11 6.26 19.07
C GLY A 337 0.92 5.33 19.99
N LEU A 338 0.24 4.29 20.48
CA LEU A 338 0.85 3.18 21.21
C LEU A 338 0.67 1.88 20.42
N GLU A 339 1.68 1.03 20.40
CA GLU A 339 1.75 -0.20 19.63
C GLU A 339 1.97 -1.41 20.53
N LEU A 340 1.19 -2.45 20.32
CA LEU A 340 1.38 -3.76 20.94
C LEU A 340 1.23 -4.83 19.87
N GLY A 341 2.15 -5.79 19.82
CA GLY A 341 2.06 -6.92 18.91
C GLY A 341 2.74 -8.15 19.47
N GLY A 342 2.39 -9.29 18.93
CA GLY A 342 3.01 -10.54 19.33
C GLY A 342 2.73 -11.67 18.37
N GLN A 343 3.55 -12.68 18.47
CA GLN A 343 3.42 -13.91 17.71
C GLN A 343 3.81 -15.09 18.57
N ILE A 344 3.07 -16.17 18.44
CA ILE A 344 3.43 -17.49 18.95
C ILE A 344 3.20 -18.51 17.84
N LYS A 345 4.31 -19.15 17.38
CA LYS A 345 4.27 -20.05 16.23
C LYS A 345 3.56 -19.39 15.03
N ASN A 346 2.47 -19.98 14.58
CA ASN A 346 1.66 -19.57 13.44
C ASN A 346 0.43 -18.69 13.80
N VAL A 347 0.35 -18.24 15.05
CA VAL A 347 -0.67 -17.28 15.52
C VAL A 347 -0.02 -15.93 15.79
N TYR A 348 -0.61 -14.88 15.31
CA TYR A 348 -0.16 -13.52 15.41
C TYR A 348 -1.30 -12.61 15.85
N ALA A 349 -0.98 -11.58 16.64
CA ALA A 349 -1.91 -10.51 16.98
C ALA A 349 -1.17 -9.18 17.10
N GLN A 350 -1.86 -8.08 16.78
CA GLN A 350 -1.41 -6.72 17.07
C GLN A 350 -2.59 -5.79 17.29
N GLY A 351 -2.32 -4.66 17.91
CA GLY A 351 -3.25 -3.54 18.07
C GLY A 351 -2.51 -2.24 18.27
N GLU A 352 -3.18 -1.16 17.95
CA GLU A 352 -2.68 0.20 18.15
C GLU A 352 -3.82 1.08 18.67
N TYR A 353 -3.48 2.05 19.52
CA TYR A 353 -4.36 3.12 19.98
C TYR A 353 -3.76 4.46 19.55
N PHE A 354 -4.61 5.38 19.10
CA PHE A 354 -4.22 6.72 18.70
C PHE A 354 -5.10 7.77 19.37
N ASN A 355 -4.46 8.83 19.82
CA ASN A 355 -5.11 10.07 20.23
C ASN A 355 -4.67 11.18 19.28
N ILE A 356 -5.61 12.02 18.83
CA ILE A 356 -5.40 13.08 17.84
C ILE A 356 -5.95 14.39 18.42
N ASP A 357 -5.09 15.36 18.64
CA ASP A 357 -5.41 16.70 19.07
C ASP A 357 -5.20 17.68 17.90
N VAL A 358 -6.20 18.51 17.60
CA VAL A 358 -6.10 19.54 16.56
C VAL A 358 -6.14 20.91 17.24
N GLU A 359 -5.08 21.70 17.10
CA GLU A 359 -5.01 23.06 17.60
C GLU A 359 -5.72 24.01 16.63
N ARG A 360 -6.77 24.68 17.07
CA ARG A 360 -7.54 25.63 16.23
C ARG A 360 -6.80 26.94 16.07
N ARG A 361 -6.73 27.42 14.85
CA ARG A 361 -6.12 28.71 14.55
C ARG A 361 -7.05 29.87 14.92
N ASN A 362 -6.50 30.88 15.61
CA ASN A 362 -7.19 32.14 15.92
C ASN A 362 -8.62 31.95 16.47
N SER A 363 -8.83 30.95 17.33
CA SER A 363 -10.14 30.59 17.84
C SER A 363 -10.19 30.65 19.36
N THR A 364 -11.34 31.03 19.88
CA THR A 364 -11.68 30.94 21.32
C THR A 364 -12.48 29.66 21.64
N LEU A 365 -12.76 28.85 20.62
CA LEU A 365 -13.44 27.57 20.77
C LEU A 365 -12.46 26.52 21.27
N SER A 366 -12.97 25.48 21.93
CA SER A 366 -12.13 24.37 22.39
C SER A 366 -11.52 23.61 21.23
N ASP A 367 -10.27 23.20 21.40
CA ASP A 367 -9.56 22.34 20.46
C ASP A 367 -10.18 20.95 20.41
N PRO A 368 -10.47 20.45 19.21
CA PRO A 368 -11.08 19.14 19.07
C PRO A 368 -10.07 18.02 19.29
N LYS A 369 -10.54 16.98 19.99
CA LYS A 369 -9.80 15.77 20.29
C LYS A 369 -10.58 14.58 19.75
N PHE A 370 -9.83 13.66 19.13
CA PHE A 370 -10.35 12.45 18.53
C PHE A 370 -9.51 11.26 18.94
N ASP A 371 -10.08 10.09 18.94
CA ASP A 371 -9.35 8.86 19.21
C ASP A 371 -9.90 7.66 18.46
N GLY A 372 -9.07 6.64 18.37
CA GLY A 372 -9.46 5.38 17.78
C GLY A 372 -8.40 4.30 18.03
N TRP A 373 -8.81 3.07 17.84
CA TRP A 373 -7.93 1.92 18.03
C TRP A 373 -8.38 0.74 17.17
N TYR A 374 -7.50 -0.19 17.01
CA TYR A 374 -7.83 -1.48 16.43
C TYR A 374 -7.08 -2.61 17.13
N VAL A 375 -7.64 -3.79 17.02
CA VAL A 375 -6.97 -5.06 17.33
C VAL A 375 -7.22 -6.03 16.19
N GLN A 376 -6.17 -6.77 15.80
CA GLN A 376 -6.27 -7.78 14.77
C GLN A 376 -5.46 -9.01 15.11
N ALA A 377 -5.94 -10.16 14.62
CA ALA A 377 -5.27 -11.44 14.81
C ALA A 377 -5.31 -12.27 13.52
N GLY A 378 -4.24 -13.02 13.28
CA GLY A 378 -4.09 -13.94 12.16
C GLY A 378 -3.67 -15.33 12.65
N TRP A 379 -4.24 -16.36 12.03
CA TRP A 379 -3.87 -17.75 12.26
C TRP A 379 -3.59 -18.45 10.93
N THR A 380 -2.33 -18.77 10.68
CA THR A 380 -1.93 -19.50 9.48
C THR A 380 -2.19 -20.99 9.69
N LEU A 381 -3.27 -21.50 9.10
CA LEU A 381 -3.74 -22.90 9.27
C LEU A 381 -2.70 -23.92 8.82
N THR A 382 -1.91 -23.57 7.82
CA THR A 382 -0.85 -24.42 7.24
C THR A 382 0.43 -24.47 8.07
N GLY A 383 0.54 -23.61 9.11
CA GLY A 383 1.59 -23.69 10.14
C GLY A 383 2.73 -22.69 9.98
N GLU A 384 2.81 -21.93 8.90
CA GLU A 384 3.87 -20.94 8.69
C GLU A 384 3.69 -19.72 9.61
N PRO A 385 4.76 -19.25 10.28
CA PRO A 385 4.69 -18.01 11.05
C PRO A 385 4.69 -16.78 10.14
N ARG A 386 4.12 -15.67 10.60
CA ARG A 386 4.41 -14.35 10.04
C ARG A 386 5.87 -13.99 10.33
N ARG A 387 6.47 -13.22 9.45
CA ARG A 387 7.87 -12.82 9.59
C ARG A 387 7.94 -11.44 10.23
N TYR A 388 8.71 -11.35 11.32
CA TYR A 388 9.00 -10.05 11.90
C TYR A 388 10.26 -9.45 11.27
N ASN A 389 10.13 -8.25 10.72
CA ASN A 389 11.23 -7.51 10.12
C ASN A 389 11.80 -6.52 11.16
N THR A 390 12.99 -6.78 11.69
CA THR A 390 13.62 -5.92 12.69
C THR A 390 14.03 -4.55 12.14
N ALA A 391 14.28 -4.45 10.83
CA ALA A 391 14.67 -3.18 10.22
C ALA A 391 13.51 -2.17 10.12
N THR A 392 12.27 -2.64 10.10
CA THR A 392 11.06 -1.82 10.12
C THR A 392 10.25 -1.96 11.39
N ALA A 393 10.60 -2.93 12.23
CA ALA A 393 9.84 -3.35 13.40
C ALA A 393 8.35 -3.59 13.08
N GLY A 394 8.08 -4.43 12.08
CA GLY A 394 6.73 -4.77 11.60
C GLY A 394 6.60 -6.24 11.23
N PHE A 395 5.35 -6.71 11.12
CA PHE A 395 5.05 -8.10 10.76
C PHE A 395 4.72 -8.19 9.26
N ASP A 396 5.50 -8.99 8.53
CA ASP A 396 5.25 -9.33 7.13
C ASP A 396 4.38 -10.59 7.01
N ASN A 397 3.86 -10.84 5.79
CA ASN A 397 3.10 -12.04 5.48
C ASN A 397 3.88 -13.35 5.72
N PRO A 398 3.19 -14.46 6.00
CA PRO A 398 3.80 -15.78 6.00
C PRO A 398 4.32 -16.14 4.61
N ARG A 399 5.38 -16.95 4.54
CA ARG A 399 5.86 -17.52 3.27
C ARG A 399 5.45 -18.97 3.19
N PRO A 400 4.71 -19.38 2.14
CA PRO A 400 4.34 -20.79 1.96
C PRO A 400 5.57 -21.70 1.98
N ALA A 401 5.59 -22.67 2.87
CA ALA A 401 6.62 -23.70 2.91
C ALA A 401 6.56 -24.59 1.65
N LYS A 402 5.35 -24.78 1.13
CA LYS A 402 5.07 -25.52 -0.11
C LYS A 402 4.22 -24.64 -1.02
N PRO A 403 4.79 -23.98 -2.03
CA PRO A 403 4.03 -23.19 -3.00
C PRO A 403 2.93 -24.00 -3.66
N PHE A 404 1.83 -23.33 -4.04
CA PHE A 404 0.68 -23.94 -4.67
C PHE A 404 1.09 -24.75 -5.91
N ASN A 405 0.80 -26.03 -5.88
CA ASN A 405 1.00 -26.96 -6.98
C ASN A 405 -0.03 -28.10 -6.87
N PRO A 406 -1.17 -28.02 -7.57
CA PRO A 406 -2.25 -29.00 -7.46
C PRO A 406 -1.83 -30.43 -7.87
N LYS A 407 -0.86 -30.55 -8.79
CA LYS A 407 -0.32 -31.87 -9.19
C LYS A 407 0.44 -32.58 -8.07
N LYS A 408 0.92 -31.83 -7.07
CA LYS A 408 1.63 -32.34 -5.90
C LYS A 408 0.79 -32.24 -4.62
N ALA A 409 -0.51 -31.94 -4.72
CA ALA A 409 -1.40 -31.66 -3.59
C ALA A 409 -0.83 -30.59 -2.61
N GLN A 410 -0.18 -29.57 -3.15
CA GLN A 410 0.36 -28.44 -2.38
C GLN A 410 -0.54 -27.23 -2.56
N TRP A 411 -0.99 -26.63 -1.46
CA TRP A 411 -2.02 -25.59 -1.47
C TRP A 411 -1.50 -24.17 -1.13
N GLY A 412 -0.18 -24.00 -0.94
CA GLY A 412 0.36 -22.74 -0.46
C GLY A 412 0.11 -22.58 1.04
N ALA A 413 0.03 -21.35 1.52
CA ALA A 413 -0.32 -21.03 2.90
C ALA A 413 -1.71 -20.40 2.98
N VAL A 414 -2.49 -20.78 4.01
CA VAL A 414 -3.83 -20.24 4.26
C VAL A 414 -3.87 -19.63 5.66
N GLU A 415 -4.28 -18.37 5.76
CA GLU A 415 -4.37 -17.62 7.00
C GLU A 415 -5.79 -17.12 7.22
N LEU A 416 -6.36 -17.39 8.40
CA LEU A 416 -7.59 -16.76 8.87
C LEU A 416 -7.26 -15.45 9.56
N ALA A 417 -8.09 -14.45 9.36
CA ALA A 417 -7.91 -13.10 9.85
C ALA A 417 -9.16 -12.59 10.55
N ALA A 418 -8.98 -11.88 11.65
CA ALA A 418 -10.04 -11.14 12.34
C ALA A 418 -9.51 -9.76 12.75
N ARG A 419 -10.36 -8.72 12.66
CA ARG A 419 -10.07 -7.36 13.14
C ARG A 419 -11.33 -6.76 13.75
N TYR A 420 -11.15 -6.00 14.81
CA TYR A 420 -12.07 -4.99 15.25
C TYR A 420 -11.37 -3.63 15.23
N SER A 421 -12.02 -2.62 14.70
CA SER A 421 -11.53 -1.25 14.68
C SER A 421 -12.63 -0.27 15.05
N THR A 422 -12.25 0.80 15.73
CA THR A 422 -13.13 1.92 16.05
C THR A 422 -12.42 3.25 15.85
N PHE A 423 -13.14 4.25 15.34
CA PHE A 423 -12.61 5.59 15.16
C PHE A 423 -13.70 6.61 15.38
N ASP A 424 -13.54 7.49 16.38
CA ASP A 424 -14.47 8.55 16.73
C ASP A 424 -13.92 9.92 16.31
N LEU A 425 -14.64 10.58 15.41
CA LEU A 425 -14.39 11.93 14.91
C LEU A 425 -15.41 12.95 15.45
N ASN A 426 -16.02 12.67 16.59
CA ASN A 426 -16.93 13.58 17.26
C ASN A 426 -16.21 14.41 18.33
N HIS A 427 -16.52 15.69 18.38
CA HIS A 427 -16.11 16.60 19.45
C HIS A 427 -17.32 17.47 19.82
N LEU A 428 -17.74 17.48 21.09
CA LEU A 428 -18.93 18.21 21.59
C LEU A 428 -20.19 17.96 20.74
N ALA A 429 -20.33 16.77 20.17
CA ALA A 429 -21.38 16.45 19.19
C ALA A 429 -22.82 16.55 19.75
N GLY A 430 -22.98 16.44 21.07
CA GLY A 430 -24.28 16.37 21.71
C GLY A 430 -25.03 15.06 21.42
N GLY A 431 -26.33 15.02 21.73
CA GLY A 431 -27.18 13.88 21.44
C GLY A 431 -28.09 14.09 20.24
N PRO A 432 -28.79 13.03 19.80
CA PRO A 432 -29.81 13.10 18.74
C PRO A 432 -30.86 14.19 19.05
N GLY A 433 -31.24 14.94 18.01
CA GLY A 433 -32.20 16.04 18.12
C GLY A 433 -31.65 17.34 18.74
N ASN A 434 -30.43 17.34 19.28
CA ASN A 434 -29.87 18.54 19.87
C ASN A 434 -29.32 19.49 18.79
N PRO A 435 -29.39 20.81 19.00
CA PRO A 435 -28.73 21.79 18.14
C PRO A 435 -27.20 21.58 18.18
N THR A 436 -26.55 22.04 17.14
CA THR A 436 -25.06 22.00 17.07
C THR A 436 -24.48 23.06 18.00
N LEU A 437 -23.64 22.66 18.94
CA LEU A 437 -22.94 23.58 19.85
C LEU A 437 -21.86 24.37 19.10
N PRO A 438 -21.50 25.57 19.54
CA PRO A 438 -20.35 26.28 19.00
C PRO A 438 -19.07 25.43 19.14
N GLY A 439 -18.33 25.30 18.07
CA GLY A 439 -17.11 24.50 18.02
C GLY A 439 -17.31 22.98 17.96
N ALA A 440 -18.55 22.49 18.00
CA ALA A 440 -18.82 21.07 17.86
C ALA A 440 -18.41 20.54 16.48
N ILE A 441 -17.89 19.31 16.48
CA ILE A 441 -17.60 18.53 15.27
C ILE A 441 -18.43 17.25 15.34
N ARG A 442 -19.23 17.00 14.31
CA ARG A 442 -20.06 15.81 14.13
C ARG A 442 -19.49 14.97 12.99
N GLY A 443 -18.24 14.53 13.17
CA GLY A 443 -17.51 13.77 12.15
C GLY A 443 -17.98 12.32 12.03
N GLY A 444 -18.63 11.82 13.06
CA GLY A 444 -19.13 10.45 13.16
C GLY A 444 -18.16 9.49 13.84
N GLU A 445 -18.70 8.41 14.35
CA GLU A 445 -18.00 7.25 14.91
C GLU A 445 -18.21 6.06 13.97
N GLN A 446 -17.16 5.32 13.68
CA GLN A 446 -17.19 4.14 12.82
C GLN A 446 -16.61 2.94 13.56
N ASN A 447 -17.40 1.87 13.64
CA ASN A 447 -17.02 0.60 14.23
C ASN A 447 -17.07 -0.50 13.17
N ILE A 448 -15.99 -1.27 13.04
CA ILE A 448 -15.89 -2.30 12.00
C ILE A 448 -15.41 -3.61 12.60
N VAL A 449 -16.20 -4.68 12.39
CA VAL A 449 -15.77 -6.07 12.59
C VAL A 449 -15.43 -6.64 11.23
N SER A 450 -14.21 -7.17 11.09
CA SER A 450 -13.74 -7.77 9.84
C SER A 450 -13.31 -9.21 10.06
N LEU A 451 -13.72 -10.10 9.17
CA LEU A 451 -13.27 -11.48 9.09
C LEU A 451 -12.70 -11.75 7.70
N GLY A 452 -11.59 -12.47 7.60
CA GLY A 452 -10.91 -12.67 6.33
C GLY A 452 -10.21 -14.01 6.19
N VAL A 453 -9.93 -14.35 4.95
CA VAL A 453 -9.10 -15.49 4.55
C VAL A 453 -8.07 -15.00 3.56
N ASN A 454 -6.80 -15.19 3.88
CA ASN A 454 -5.68 -14.92 2.98
C ASN A 454 -5.10 -16.23 2.46
N TRP A 455 -5.08 -16.39 1.16
CA TRP A 455 -4.49 -17.53 0.50
C TRP A 455 -3.23 -17.11 -0.26
N TYR A 456 -2.08 -17.45 0.31
CA TYR A 456 -0.77 -17.21 -0.29
C TYR A 456 -0.41 -18.41 -1.17
N LEU A 457 -0.61 -18.30 -2.47
CA LEU A 457 -0.28 -19.37 -3.41
C LEU A 457 1.22 -19.64 -3.47
N ASN A 458 1.99 -18.56 -3.42
CA ASN A 458 3.45 -18.59 -3.39
C ASN A 458 3.98 -17.27 -2.77
N SER A 459 5.28 -16.98 -2.92
CA SER A 459 5.87 -15.74 -2.38
C SER A 459 5.46 -14.46 -3.10
N VAL A 460 4.78 -14.55 -4.25
CA VAL A 460 4.45 -13.39 -5.10
C VAL A 460 2.96 -13.26 -5.43
N VAL A 461 2.16 -14.32 -5.31
CA VAL A 461 0.73 -14.32 -5.62
C VAL A 461 -0.09 -14.62 -4.37
N MET A 462 -1.07 -13.76 -4.09
CA MET A 462 -2.03 -13.89 -3.00
C MET A 462 -3.45 -13.60 -3.49
N VAL A 463 -4.41 -14.31 -2.94
CA VAL A 463 -5.84 -14.02 -3.04
C VAL A 463 -6.38 -13.82 -1.64
N SER A 464 -7.16 -12.78 -1.41
CA SER A 464 -7.74 -12.47 -0.09
C SER A 464 -9.22 -12.21 -0.24
N GLY A 465 -10.03 -12.89 0.58
CA GLY A 465 -11.46 -12.65 0.74
C GLY A 465 -11.75 -12.12 2.13
N ALA A 466 -12.62 -11.11 2.25
CA ALA A 466 -13.00 -10.58 3.55
C ALA A 466 -14.47 -10.13 3.60
N TYR A 467 -15.06 -10.32 4.76
CA TYR A 467 -16.36 -9.77 5.15
C TYR A 467 -16.12 -8.68 6.19
N ARG A 468 -16.87 -7.59 6.11
CA ARG A 468 -16.89 -6.51 7.09
C ARG A 468 -18.32 -6.18 7.45
N ASN A 469 -18.59 -6.08 8.75
CA ASN A 469 -19.79 -5.44 9.28
C ASN A 469 -19.38 -4.06 9.80
N VAL A 470 -19.99 -3.03 9.25
CA VAL A 470 -19.66 -1.62 9.48
C VAL A 470 -20.86 -0.95 10.11
N GLU A 471 -20.65 -0.30 11.26
CA GLU A 471 -21.63 0.54 11.93
C GLU A 471 -21.09 1.98 11.97
N VAL A 472 -21.84 2.92 11.41
CA VAL A 472 -21.49 4.35 11.44
C VAL A 472 -22.58 5.14 12.16
N ARG A 473 -22.21 5.81 13.24
CA ARG A 473 -23.06 6.73 13.99
C ARG A 473 -22.59 8.16 13.75
N ARG A 474 -23.44 8.97 13.13
CA ARG A 474 -23.10 10.34 12.81
C ARG A 474 -24.34 11.23 12.91
N LEU A 475 -24.20 12.34 13.61
CA LEU A 475 -25.26 13.35 13.69
C LEU A 475 -25.04 14.43 12.62
N SER A 476 -26.12 14.86 11.98
CA SER A 476 -26.08 15.98 11.05
C SER A 476 -25.64 17.25 11.76
N PRO A 477 -24.67 18.00 11.25
CA PRO A 477 -24.36 19.34 11.73
C PRO A 477 -25.43 20.38 11.36
N GLY A 478 -26.39 20.03 10.48
CA GLY A 478 -27.27 20.95 9.79
C GLY A 478 -26.56 21.63 8.60
N GLY A 479 -27.29 22.34 7.75
CA GLY A 479 -26.74 23.01 6.56
C GLY A 479 -26.72 22.11 5.32
N THR A 480 -26.09 22.54 4.25
CA THR A 480 -26.07 21.89 2.92
C THR A 480 -24.98 20.84 2.76
N ALA A 481 -24.53 20.21 3.85
CA ALA A 481 -23.32 19.35 3.82
C ALA A 481 -23.46 18.08 2.98
N PHE A 482 -24.67 17.63 2.63
CA PHE A 482 -24.91 16.33 2.00
C PHE A 482 -25.81 16.37 0.74
N GLY A 483 -25.85 17.46 0.00
CA GLY A 483 -26.66 17.57 -1.20
C GLY A 483 -28.03 18.22 -1.00
N ALA A 484 -29.01 17.94 -1.87
CA ALA A 484 -30.28 18.66 -1.95
C ALA A 484 -31.17 18.52 -0.70
N ALA A 485 -31.10 17.44 0.03
CA ALA A 485 -31.80 17.26 1.30
C ALA A 485 -30.85 17.52 2.46
N THR A 486 -31.03 18.64 3.14
CA THR A 486 -30.29 18.96 4.36
C THR A 486 -31.01 18.35 5.55
N PRO A 487 -30.50 17.31 6.21
CA PRO A 487 -31.06 16.80 7.44
C PRO A 487 -30.98 17.87 8.53
N ALA A 488 -32.01 17.94 9.37
CA ALA A 488 -31.97 18.83 10.50
C ALA A 488 -30.76 18.56 11.40
N ALA A 489 -30.23 19.59 12.04
CA ALA A 489 -29.15 19.43 12.99
C ALA A 489 -29.54 18.41 14.07
N GLY A 490 -28.65 17.47 14.36
CA GLY A 490 -28.89 16.39 15.32
C GLY A 490 -29.67 15.17 14.77
N ALA A 491 -30.11 15.18 13.52
CA ALA A 491 -30.63 13.97 12.88
C ALA A 491 -29.51 12.94 12.70
N GLN A 492 -29.80 11.66 12.94
CA GLN A 492 -28.86 10.57 12.67
C GLN A 492 -28.75 10.34 11.15
N VAL A 493 -27.55 10.48 10.63
CA VAL A 493 -27.22 10.32 9.20
C VAL A 493 -26.15 9.22 8.97
N GLY A 494 -25.80 8.48 10.02
CA GLY A 494 -24.92 7.31 9.92
C GLY A 494 -25.65 6.11 9.30
N GLN A 495 -24.87 5.13 8.87
CA GLN A 495 -25.37 3.93 8.18
C GLN A 495 -24.70 2.67 8.67
N ASP A 496 -25.45 1.58 8.64
CA ASP A 496 -24.94 0.23 8.85
C ASP A 496 -24.86 -0.48 7.51
N LEU A 497 -23.77 -1.20 7.28
CA LEU A 497 -23.58 -1.94 6.02
C LEU A 497 -22.72 -3.17 6.22
N ASP A 498 -22.94 -4.14 5.35
CA ASP A 498 -22.13 -5.34 5.21
C ASP A 498 -21.34 -5.26 3.91
N ILE A 499 -20.05 -5.59 3.95
CA ILE A 499 -19.17 -5.51 2.79
C ILE A 499 -18.51 -6.86 2.56
N TRP A 500 -18.65 -7.39 1.36
CA TRP A 500 -17.91 -8.54 0.87
C TRP A 500 -16.85 -8.08 -0.11
N SER A 501 -15.62 -8.50 0.08
CA SER A 501 -14.52 -8.08 -0.78
C SER A 501 -13.60 -9.22 -1.15
N LEU A 502 -13.03 -9.12 -2.36
CA LEU A 502 -12.02 -10.02 -2.89
C LEU A 502 -10.85 -9.18 -3.41
N ARG A 503 -9.62 -9.54 -3.06
CA ARG A 503 -8.39 -8.97 -3.64
C ARG A 503 -7.57 -10.05 -4.32
N THR A 504 -7.08 -9.77 -5.53
CA THR A 504 -5.97 -10.48 -6.14
C THR A 504 -4.73 -9.62 -6.10
N GLN A 505 -3.61 -10.21 -5.70
CA GLN A 505 -2.33 -9.50 -5.60
C GLN A 505 -1.23 -10.29 -6.29
N TYR A 506 -0.39 -9.56 -7.03
CA TYR A 506 0.86 -10.05 -7.62
C TYR A 506 1.99 -9.07 -7.31
N VAL A 507 3.11 -9.58 -6.77
CA VAL A 507 4.25 -8.77 -6.30
C VAL A 507 5.56 -9.44 -6.66
N PHE A 508 6.46 -8.74 -7.32
CA PHE A 508 7.81 -9.25 -7.61
C PHE A 508 8.89 -8.17 -7.48
#